data_9d2f22256c498ccb28735e54280ef51f
#
_entry.id   9d2f22256c498ccb28735e54280ef51f
#
_cell.length_a   1.000
_cell.length_b   1.000
_cell.length_c   1.000
_cell.angle_alpha   90.00
_cell.angle_beta   90.00
_cell.angle_gamma   90.00
#
_symmetry.space_group_name_H-M   'P 1'
#
loop_
_entity.id
_entity.type
_entity.pdbx_description
1 polymer ?
#
loop_
_entity_poly.entity_id
_entity_poly.type
_entity_poly.pdbx_seq_one_letter_code
_entity_poly.pdbx_strand_id
1 'polypeptide(L)'
;MTSLPDEILALLHAIAPDVDPRTVDRAKPLPDQLDLDSMDYQNLLAAIATRFHVELAAADIPGLRSIDDLAAYVTARGSAASARSA
;
A
#
# COMPACT_ATOMS: atom_id res chain seq x y z
N MET A 1 -15.44 8.79 6.50
CA MET A 1 -15.04 7.47 5.99
C MET A 1 -13.63 7.53 5.43
N THR A 2 -12.85 6.51 5.71
CA THR A 2 -11.46 6.45 5.27
C THR A 2 -11.39 5.79 3.90
N SER A 3 -10.73 6.46 2.95
CA SER A 3 -10.53 5.88 1.63
C SER A 3 -9.43 4.82 1.67
N LEU A 4 -9.36 3.99 0.63
CA LEU A 4 -8.33 2.97 0.54
C LEU A 4 -6.92 3.59 0.56
N PRO A 5 -6.61 4.64 -0.22
CA PRO A 5 -5.30 5.28 -0.09
C PRO A 5 -5.02 5.79 1.32
N ASP A 6 -6.02 6.31 2.01
CA ASP A 6 -5.85 6.78 3.38
C ASP A 6 -5.50 5.64 4.32
N GLU A 7 -6.12 4.47 4.14
CA GLU A 7 -5.80 3.30 4.95
C GLU A 7 -4.37 2.81 4.68
N ILE A 8 -3.94 2.84 3.44
CA ILE A 8 -2.56 2.46 3.08
C ILE A 8 -1.58 3.45 3.71
N LEU A 9 -1.90 4.74 3.67
CA LEU A 9 -1.07 5.75 4.32
C LEU A 9 -0.98 5.54 5.83
N ALA A 10 -2.07 5.12 6.45
CA ALA A 10 -2.06 4.81 7.88
C ALA A 10 -1.15 3.63 8.20
N LEU A 11 -1.14 2.61 7.34
CA LEU A 11 -0.23 1.49 7.49
C LEU A 11 1.23 1.93 7.33
N LEU A 12 1.49 2.79 6.36
CA LEU A 12 2.82 3.36 6.16
C LEU A 12 3.27 4.13 7.39
N HIS A 13 2.39 4.94 7.96
CA HIS A 13 2.72 5.71 9.16
C HIS A 13 3.04 4.80 10.36
N ALA A 14 2.37 3.67 10.47
CA ALA A 14 2.64 2.72 11.54
C ALA A 14 4.03 2.10 11.41
N ILE A 15 4.51 1.92 10.17
CA ILE A 15 5.82 1.34 9.90
C ILE A 15 6.91 2.41 9.99
N ALA A 16 6.63 3.60 9.49
CA ALA A 16 7.56 4.72 9.45
C ALA A 16 6.91 5.95 10.11
N PRO A 17 6.92 6.02 11.45
CA PRO A 17 6.22 7.09 12.17
C PRO A 17 6.74 8.50 11.87
N ASP A 18 7.97 8.60 11.37
CA ASP A 18 8.56 9.88 11.00
C ASP A 18 7.94 10.48 9.74
N VAL A 19 7.25 9.66 8.96
CA VAL A 19 6.61 10.10 7.74
C VAL A 19 5.24 10.68 8.05
N ASP A 20 4.99 11.93 7.62
CA ASP A 20 3.67 12.53 7.73
C ASP A 20 2.83 12.08 6.54
N PRO A 21 1.76 11.29 6.76
CA PRO A 21 0.94 10.80 5.65
C PRO A 21 0.36 11.92 4.78
N ARG A 22 0.18 13.11 5.35
CA ARG A 22 -0.41 14.22 4.62
C ARG A 22 0.54 14.84 3.60
N THR A 23 1.84 14.59 3.76
CA THR A 23 2.86 15.13 2.85
C THR A 23 3.26 14.16 1.76
N VAL A 24 2.76 12.92 1.81
CA VAL A 24 3.08 11.90 0.81
C VAL A 24 2.31 12.18 -0.47
N ASP A 25 3.02 12.24 -1.59
CA ASP A 25 2.41 12.34 -2.91
C ASP A 25 1.98 10.94 -3.33
N ARG A 26 0.67 10.75 -3.48
CA ARG A 26 0.11 9.43 -3.78
C ARG A 26 0.49 8.92 -5.16
N ALA A 27 0.79 9.82 -6.08
CA ALA A 27 1.11 9.45 -7.47
C ALA A 27 2.57 9.16 -7.68
N LYS A 28 3.45 9.61 -6.78
CA LYS A 28 4.89 9.43 -6.94
C LYS A 28 5.38 8.16 -6.27
N PRO A 29 6.41 7.52 -6.84
CA PRO A 29 7.01 6.35 -6.20
C PRO A 29 7.49 6.69 -4.79
N LEU A 30 7.20 5.81 -3.85
CA LEU A 30 7.56 6.04 -2.45
C LEU A 30 9.08 6.15 -2.25
N PRO A 31 9.91 5.32 -2.90
CA PRO A 31 11.36 5.44 -2.72
C PRO A 31 11.92 6.77 -3.22
N ASP A 32 11.24 7.44 -4.13
CA ASP A 32 11.71 8.72 -4.69
C ASP A 32 11.43 9.88 -3.75
N GLN A 33 10.47 9.75 -2.85
CA GLN A 33 10.07 10.83 -1.97
C GLN A 33 10.30 10.54 -0.49
N LEU A 34 10.48 9.28 -0.13
CA LEU A 34 10.66 8.84 1.25
C LEU A 34 11.93 8.05 1.40
N ASP A 35 12.54 8.16 2.56
CA ASP A 35 13.75 7.43 2.89
C ASP A 35 13.40 6.07 3.51
N LEU A 36 12.77 5.23 2.71
CA LEU A 36 12.38 3.88 3.11
C LEU A 36 13.39 2.88 2.60
N ASP A 37 13.85 1.99 3.48
CA ASP A 37 14.69 0.89 3.03
C ASP A 37 13.82 -0.28 2.55
N SER A 38 14.46 -1.32 2.02
CA SER A 38 13.72 -2.45 1.48
C SER A 38 12.94 -3.21 2.54
N MET A 39 13.43 -3.24 3.78
CA MET A 39 12.69 -3.90 4.86
C MET A 39 11.41 -3.14 5.20
N ASP A 40 11.48 -1.81 5.25
CA ASP A 40 10.29 -1.00 5.49
C ASP A 40 9.27 -1.20 4.40
N TYR A 41 9.72 -1.24 3.16
CA TYR A 41 8.84 -1.46 2.02
C TYR A 41 8.19 -2.83 2.07
N GLN A 42 8.98 -3.87 2.38
CA GLN A 42 8.44 -5.22 2.53
C GLN A 42 7.44 -5.29 3.68
N ASN A 43 7.71 -4.61 4.78
CA ASN A 43 6.77 -4.57 5.90
C ASN A 43 5.46 -3.90 5.49
N LEU A 44 5.54 -2.85 4.69
CA LEU A 44 4.34 -2.18 4.19
C LEU A 44 3.52 -3.13 3.32
N LEU A 45 4.17 -3.83 2.40
CA LEU A 45 3.48 -4.78 1.53
C LEU A 45 2.84 -5.92 2.34
N ALA A 46 3.55 -6.43 3.34
CA ALA A 46 3.01 -7.47 4.21
C ALA A 46 1.81 -6.96 5.01
N ALA A 47 1.86 -5.73 5.49
CA ALA A 47 0.77 -5.13 6.22
C ALA A 47 -0.47 -4.97 5.33
N ILE A 48 -0.25 -4.55 4.08
CA ILE A 48 -1.33 -4.41 3.12
C ILE A 48 -1.96 -5.77 2.83
N ALA A 49 -1.12 -6.79 2.59
CA ALA A 49 -1.61 -8.14 2.31
C ALA A 49 -2.48 -8.65 3.45
N THR A 50 -2.05 -8.43 4.68
CA THR A 50 -2.79 -8.88 5.86
C THR A 50 -4.05 -8.07 6.07
N ARG A 51 -3.94 -6.75 5.96
CA ARG A 51 -5.06 -5.85 6.27
C ARG A 51 -6.21 -6.02 5.31
N PHE A 52 -5.91 -6.23 4.03
CA PHE A 52 -6.93 -6.29 2.98
C PHE A 52 -7.15 -7.69 2.44
N HIS A 53 -6.46 -8.68 3.00
CA HIS A 53 -6.58 -10.08 2.56
C HIS A 53 -6.28 -10.22 1.06
N VAL A 54 -5.19 -9.60 0.62
CA VAL A 54 -4.75 -9.61 -0.77
C VAL A 54 -3.43 -10.34 -0.86
N GLU A 55 -3.26 -11.14 -1.88
CA GLU A 55 -2.01 -11.81 -2.14
C GLU A 55 -1.20 -10.98 -3.14
N LEU A 56 0.01 -10.60 -2.72
CA LEU A 56 0.91 -9.80 -3.55
C LEU A 56 1.90 -10.74 -4.25
N ALA A 57 1.71 -10.93 -5.54
CA ALA A 57 2.62 -11.78 -6.32
C ALA A 57 3.97 -11.09 -6.47
N ALA A 58 5.06 -11.86 -6.30
CA ALA A 58 6.40 -11.32 -6.40
C ALA A 58 6.65 -10.64 -7.75
N ALA A 59 6.06 -11.17 -8.82
CA ALA A 59 6.21 -10.59 -10.15
C ALA A 59 5.58 -9.21 -10.28
N ASP A 60 4.58 -8.90 -9.45
CA ASP A 60 3.85 -7.63 -9.51
C ASP A 60 4.49 -6.55 -8.63
N ILE A 61 5.28 -6.96 -7.65
CA ILE A 61 5.85 -6.03 -6.66
C ILE A 61 6.66 -4.89 -7.28
N PRO A 62 7.51 -5.13 -8.29
CA PRO A 62 8.27 -4.04 -8.89
C PRO A 62 7.42 -2.91 -9.47
N GLY A 63 6.16 -3.20 -9.84
CA GLY A 63 5.23 -2.20 -10.34
C GLY A 63 4.44 -1.48 -9.26
N LEU A 64 4.57 -1.89 -8.01
CA LEU A 64 3.78 -1.34 -6.90
C LEU A 64 4.64 -0.36 -6.11
N ARG A 65 4.81 0.84 -6.65
CA ARG A 65 5.77 1.79 -6.09
C ARG A 65 5.14 3.01 -5.44
N SER A 66 3.93 3.36 -5.82
CA SER A 66 3.23 4.53 -5.27
C SER A 66 2.00 4.10 -4.47
N ILE A 67 1.46 5.02 -3.69
CA ILE A 67 0.22 4.75 -2.97
C ILE A 67 -0.92 4.44 -3.94
N ASP A 68 -0.97 5.17 -5.06
CA ASP A 68 -1.99 4.91 -6.08
C ASP A 68 -1.84 3.52 -6.69
N ASP A 69 -0.60 3.09 -6.95
CA ASP A 69 -0.36 1.74 -7.45
C ASP A 69 -0.86 0.69 -6.47
N LEU A 70 -0.55 0.86 -5.20
CA LEU A 70 -0.97 -0.07 -4.16
C LEU A 70 -2.48 -0.10 -4.02
N ALA A 71 -3.11 1.07 -4.03
CA ALA A 71 -4.56 1.16 -3.93
C ALA A 71 -5.25 0.50 -5.12
N ALA A 72 -4.74 0.71 -6.32
CA ALA A 72 -5.29 0.09 -7.51
C ALA A 72 -5.17 -1.43 -7.47
N TYR A 73 -4.02 -1.92 -7.02
CA TYR A 73 -3.79 -3.36 -6.91
C TYR A 73 -4.76 -4.00 -5.91
N VAL A 74 -4.90 -3.38 -4.73
CA VAL A 74 -5.80 -3.87 -3.70
C VAL A 74 -7.24 -3.84 -4.19
N THR A 75 -7.63 -2.75 -4.87
CA THR A 75 -8.97 -2.63 -5.42
C THR A 75 -9.27 -3.75 -6.41
N ALA A 76 -8.33 -4.02 -7.31
CA ALA A 76 -8.52 -5.03 -8.33
C ALA A 76 -8.65 -6.43 -7.73
N ARG A 77 -7.88 -6.73 -6.68
CA ARG A 77 -7.88 -8.07 -6.09
C ARG A 77 -8.81 -8.21 -4.90
N GLY A 78 -8.77 -7.21 -4.02
CA GLY A 78 -9.59 -7.23 -2.82
C GLY A 78 -11.07 -7.05 -3.13
N SER A 79 -11.40 -6.11 -4.02
CA SER A 79 -12.79 -5.89 -4.40
C SER A 79 -13.39 -7.10 -5.08
N ALA A 80 -12.62 -7.76 -5.95
CA ALA A 80 -13.09 -8.96 -6.62
C ALA A 80 -13.39 -10.07 -5.61
N ALA A 81 -12.52 -10.23 -4.62
CA ALA A 81 -12.74 -11.20 -3.55
C ALA A 81 -13.97 -10.86 -2.72
N SER A 82 -14.15 -9.59 -2.41
CA SER A 82 -15.32 -9.12 -1.66
C SER A 82 -16.61 -9.35 -2.43
N ALA A 83 -16.58 -9.07 -3.72
CA ALA A 83 -17.75 -9.26 -4.57
C ALA A 83 -18.17 -10.72 -4.62
N ARG A 84 -17.20 -11.62 -4.67
CA ARG A 84 -17.52 -13.05 -4.67
C ARG A 84 -18.04 -13.51 -3.33
N SER A 85 -17.59 -12.89 -2.26
CA SER A 85 -18.03 -13.23 -0.92
C SER A 85 -19.46 -12.80 -0.65
N ALA A 86 -19.86 -11.77 -1.32
CA ALA A 86 -21.23 -11.30 -1.19
C ALA A 86 -22.19 -12.18 -1.94
#